data_b87ceb8b8ce3dc1a8a8bb0b22b707758
#
_entry.id   b87ceb8b8ce3dc1a8a8bb0b22b707758
#
_cell.length_a   1.000
_cell.length_b   1.000
_cell.length_c   1.000
_cell.angle_alpha   90.00
_cell.angle_beta   90.00
_cell.angle_gamma   90.00
#
_symmetry.space_group_name_H-M   'P 1'
#
loop_
_entity.id
_entity.type
_entity.pdbx_description
1 polymer ?
#
loop_
_entity_poly.entity_id
_entity_poly.type
_entity_poly.pdbx_seq_one_letter_code
_entity_poly.pdbx_strand_id
1 'polypeptide(L)'
;MNSFLRKFLIGEWNLGICNQNFIEEFARVPQGGTLKLQTTWMKHHHYNFFYADPFIYKVAKDRVQILAEEYFFTRSKGVISLLDIDRNNGKLLGKQVVLEETCHLSYPFYDEVSRTFTPESFRNGNWATYDFDGKQVCNKRIIADFPLIDATPVEYNGKWYVFATNQPHALDELLIYHSDHREGPFTPHPGNPVKKRIKTSRPGGKCFVHNGNLYRVVQDSTSRYGETMHIMKVTELSPTTFSEELFCHLEIENPGKFPLGFHTLNFADDFIVIDGFREQMRPFFVTYIVKIRPILKKIFKLK
;
A
#
# COMPACT_ATOMS: atom_id res chain seq x y z
N MET A 1 -6.19 24.43 -17.73
CA MET A 1 -5.28 23.64 -18.62
C MET A 1 -6.10 23.07 -19.76
N ASN A 2 -5.64 23.19 -21.01
CA ASN A 2 -6.34 22.71 -22.21
C ASN A 2 -6.57 21.18 -22.11
N SER A 3 -7.75 20.68 -22.53
CA SER A 3 -8.10 19.25 -22.48
C SER A 3 -7.11 18.35 -23.26
N PHE A 4 -6.47 18.90 -24.30
CA PHE A 4 -5.42 18.22 -25.05
C PHE A 4 -4.17 17.96 -24.19
N LEU A 5 -3.71 18.94 -23.41
CA LEU A 5 -2.53 18.81 -22.55
C LEU A 5 -2.74 17.83 -21.40
N ARG A 6 -3.97 17.69 -20.92
CA ARG A 6 -4.29 16.69 -19.87
C ARG A 6 -3.96 15.25 -20.29
N LYS A 7 -4.03 14.93 -21.58
CA LYS A 7 -3.70 13.60 -22.11
C LYS A 7 -2.22 13.21 -21.92
N PHE A 8 -1.34 14.20 -21.73
CA PHE A 8 0.09 13.99 -21.53
C PHE A 8 0.52 14.02 -20.07
N LEU A 9 -0.41 14.24 -19.15
CA LEU A 9 -0.13 14.10 -17.73
C LEU A 9 0.15 12.65 -17.39
N ILE A 10 1.15 12.45 -16.54
CA ILE A 10 1.54 11.13 -16.00
C ILE A 10 1.31 11.17 -14.51
N GLY A 11 0.56 10.18 -14.03
CA GLY A 11 0.34 9.96 -12.60
C GLY A 11 1.62 9.50 -11.92
N GLU A 12 1.84 9.99 -10.72
CA GLU A 12 2.92 9.55 -9.85
C GLU A 12 2.51 9.61 -8.39
N TRP A 13 3.12 8.73 -7.62
CA TRP A 13 3.01 8.68 -6.18
C TRP A 13 4.26 9.26 -5.50
N ASN A 14 4.12 9.65 -4.26
CA ASN A 14 5.24 10.01 -3.40
C ASN A 14 4.91 9.72 -1.96
N LEU A 15 5.92 9.53 -1.11
CA LEU A 15 5.71 9.25 0.30
C LEU A 15 5.51 10.54 1.08
N GLY A 16 4.57 10.49 2.02
CA GLY A 16 4.31 11.49 3.03
C GLY A 16 4.60 10.94 4.42
N ILE A 17 5.21 11.74 5.26
CA ILE A 17 5.51 11.40 6.65
C ILE A 17 4.76 12.34 7.59
N CYS A 18 4.21 11.78 8.68
CA CYS A 18 3.51 12.53 9.70
C CYS A 18 4.11 12.20 11.06
N ASN A 19 4.62 13.21 11.77
CA ASN A 19 5.08 13.06 13.15
C ASN A 19 3.89 13.20 14.10
N GLN A 20 3.03 12.19 14.11
CA GLN A 20 1.80 12.12 14.89
C GLN A 20 1.68 10.72 15.49
N ASN A 21 1.18 10.64 16.72
CA ASN A 21 0.81 9.35 17.31
C ASN A 21 -0.57 8.94 16.77
N PHE A 22 -0.57 7.98 15.85
CA PHE A 22 -1.79 7.53 15.18
C PHE A 22 -2.85 7.04 16.18
N ILE A 23 -2.47 6.24 17.17
CA ILE A 23 -3.42 5.65 18.13
C ILE A 23 -4.04 6.72 19.04
N GLU A 24 -3.29 7.73 19.45
CA GLU A 24 -3.82 8.83 20.24
C GLU A 24 -4.80 9.69 19.44
N GLU A 25 -4.45 10.02 18.19
CA GLU A 25 -5.35 10.78 17.31
C GLU A 25 -6.60 9.97 16.97
N PHE A 26 -6.44 8.68 16.64
CA PHE A 26 -7.55 7.76 16.36
C PHE A 26 -8.52 7.64 17.54
N ALA A 27 -8.01 7.54 18.76
CA ALA A 27 -8.83 7.43 19.97
C ALA A 27 -9.73 8.66 20.24
N ARG A 28 -9.39 9.82 19.66
CA ARG A 28 -10.18 11.07 19.79
C ARG A 28 -11.25 11.21 18.69
N VAL A 29 -11.19 10.40 17.64
CA VAL A 29 -12.13 10.49 16.52
C VAL A 29 -13.41 9.75 16.86
N PRO A 30 -14.59 10.40 16.81
CA PRO A 30 -15.86 9.69 16.99
C PRO A 30 -16.15 8.83 15.75
N GLN A 31 -17.00 7.82 15.93
CA GLN A 31 -17.48 7.02 14.78
C GLN A 31 -18.16 7.92 13.74
N GLY A 32 -17.80 7.74 12.46
CA GLY A 32 -18.21 8.60 11.35
C GLY A 32 -17.42 9.91 11.22
N GLY A 33 -16.46 10.16 12.13
CA GLY A 33 -15.61 11.35 12.11
C GLY A 33 -14.47 11.26 11.07
N THR A 34 -13.56 12.22 11.13
CA THR A 34 -12.40 12.30 10.22
C THR A 34 -11.11 12.45 11.02
N LEU A 35 -10.13 11.57 10.75
CA LEU A 35 -8.79 11.67 11.26
C LEU A 35 -7.94 12.47 10.26
N LYS A 36 -7.32 13.54 10.71
CA LYS A 36 -6.51 14.45 9.89
C LYS A 36 -5.02 14.13 10.01
N LEU A 37 -4.33 14.07 8.86
CA LEU A 37 -2.93 13.74 8.74
C LEU A 37 -2.12 14.99 8.34
N GLN A 38 -1.22 15.42 9.22
CA GLN A 38 -0.31 16.55 8.97
C GLN A 38 0.94 16.06 8.27
N THR A 39 0.96 16.19 6.97
CA THR A 39 1.93 15.51 6.11
C THR A 39 3.07 16.39 5.66
N THR A 40 4.30 15.90 5.82
CA THR A 40 5.50 16.40 5.16
C THR A 40 5.87 15.46 4.02
N TRP A 41 5.86 15.95 2.78
CA TRP A 41 6.18 15.12 1.62
C TRP A 41 7.67 14.87 1.48
N MET A 42 8.03 13.63 1.15
CA MET A 42 9.42 13.26 0.89
C MET A 42 10.00 14.08 -0.26
N LYS A 43 11.24 14.57 -0.06
CA LYS A 43 11.97 15.39 -1.04
C LYS A 43 12.89 14.52 -1.86
N HIS A 44 12.55 14.32 -3.11
CA HIS A 44 13.40 13.65 -4.11
C HIS A 44 13.25 14.34 -5.48
N HIS A 45 14.24 14.15 -6.34
CA HIS A 45 14.29 14.74 -7.69
C HIS A 45 14.54 13.64 -8.73
N HIS A 46 13.49 12.91 -9.09
CA HIS A 46 13.59 11.86 -10.09
C HIS A 46 12.47 11.96 -11.12
N TYR A 47 12.81 11.71 -12.38
CA TYR A 47 11.87 11.84 -13.49
C TYR A 47 11.39 10.49 -14.02
N ASN A 48 12.11 9.40 -13.73
CA ASN A 48 11.87 8.09 -14.31
C ASN A 48 11.16 7.10 -13.37
N PHE A 49 10.98 7.45 -12.11
CA PHE A 49 10.32 6.60 -11.14
C PHE A 49 9.53 7.40 -10.08
N PHE A 50 8.71 6.70 -9.32
CA PHE A 50 8.03 7.19 -8.14
C PHE A 50 8.12 6.17 -6.99
N TYR A 51 7.68 6.57 -5.80
CA TYR A 51 7.54 5.69 -4.63
C TYR A 51 6.09 5.61 -4.21
N ALA A 52 5.63 4.38 -3.84
CA ALA A 52 4.29 4.10 -3.35
C ALA A 52 4.33 2.99 -2.29
N ASP A 53 3.18 2.67 -1.72
CA ASP A 53 2.98 1.54 -0.80
C ASP A 53 3.98 1.49 0.36
N PRO A 54 4.10 2.55 1.20
CA PRO A 54 5.11 2.58 2.24
C PRO A 54 4.76 1.70 3.44
N PHE A 55 5.72 0.88 3.89
CA PHE A 55 5.68 0.12 5.14
C PHE A 55 6.87 0.49 6.02
N ILE A 56 6.62 0.81 7.28
CA ILE A 56 7.67 1.19 8.22
C ILE A 56 8.51 -0.05 8.56
N TYR A 57 9.81 0.05 8.35
CA TYR A 57 10.79 -0.93 8.80
C TYR A 57 11.33 -0.57 10.19
N LYS A 58 11.72 0.69 10.40
CA LYS A 58 12.30 1.14 11.66
C LYS A 58 12.11 2.63 11.86
N VAL A 59 11.68 3.03 13.05
CA VAL A 59 11.62 4.43 13.48
C VAL A 59 12.78 4.72 14.43
N ALA A 60 13.46 5.86 14.26
CA ALA A 60 14.45 6.41 15.16
C ALA A 60 14.15 7.90 15.41
N LYS A 61 14.90 8.53 16.32
CA LYS A 61 14.65 9.90 16.77
C LYS A 61 14.60 10.92 15.62
N ASP A 62 15.54 10.82 14.67
CA ASP A 62 15.77 11.79 13.60
C ASP A 62 15.57 11.21 12.19
N ARG A 63 15.36 9.93 12.08
CA ARG A 63 15.19 9.23 10.80
C ARG A 63 14.19 8.08 10.87
N VAL A 64 13.68 7.73 9.71
CA VAL A 64 12.83 6.55 9.55
C VAL A 64 13.30 5.75 8.33
N GLN A 65 13.25 4.42 8.46
CA GLN A 65 13.49 3.50 7.36
C GLN A 65 12.18 2.89 6.92
N ILE A 66 11.90 2.98 5.62
CA ILE A 66 10.62 2.60 5.01
C ILE A 66 10.89 1.65 3.84
N LEU A 67 10.23 0.50 3.82
CA LEU A 67 10.09 -0.34 2.65
C LEU A 67 9.00 0.25 1.76
N ALA A 68 9.28 0.42 0.47
CA ALA A 68 8.32 0.99 -0.47
C ALA A 68 8.48 0.40 -1.87
N GLU A 69 7.41 0.45 -2.64
CA GLU A 69 7.51 0.27 -4.09
C GLU A 69 8.31 1.41 -4.70
N GLU A 70 9.33 1.08 -5.50
CA GLU A 70 10.00 2.00 -6.42
C GLU A 70 9.62 1.61 -7.85
N TYR A 71 8.64 2.33 -8.43
CA TYR A 71 8.13 2.03 -9.76
C TYR A 71 8.87 2.79 -10.85
N PHE A 72 9.45 2.06 -11.81
CA PHE A 72 10.16 2.63 -12.94
C PHE A 72 9.31 2.73 -14.20
N PHE A 73 9.05 3.95 -14.68
CA PHE A 73 8.28 4.20 -15.89
C PHE A 73 8.86 3.52 -17.12
N THR A 74 10.18 3.55 -17.28
CA THR A 74 10.88 2.97 -18.44
C THR A 74 10.79 1.46 -18.52
N ARG A 75 10.65 0.79 -17.37
CA ARG A 75 10.53 -0.67 -17.29
C ARG A 75 9.09 -1.13 -17.07
N SER A 76 8.16 -0.20 -16.75
CA SER A 76 6.78 -0.50 -16.33
C SER A 76 6.75 -1.56 -15.22
N LYS A 77 7.63 -1.38 -14.21
CA LYS A 77 7.88 -2.38 -13.18
C LYS A 77 8.27 -1.72 -11.87
N GLY A 78 7.67 -2.20 -10.78
CA GLY A 78 8.05 -1.89 -9.41
C GLY A 78 9.07 -2.90 -8.87
N VAL A 79 9.94 -2.40 -8.00
CA VAL A 79 10.85 -3.17 -7.15
C VAL A 79 10.64 -2.72 -5.69
N ILE A 80 11.12 -3.47 -4.72
CA ILE A 80 11.05 -3.04 -3.32
C ILE A 80 12.37 -2.39 -2.91
N SER A 81 12.27 -1.16 -2.43
CA SER A 81 13.41 -0.37 -1.94
C SER A 81 13.26 -0.07 -0.45
N LEU A 82 14.37 -0.12 0.28
CA LEU A 82 14.51 0.44 1.61
C LEU A 82 14.96 1.89 1.47
N LEU A 83 14.18 2.82 2.01
CA LEU A 83 14.43 4.24 2.00
C LEU A 83 14.81 4.71 3.40
N ASP A 84 15.87 5.52 3.53
CA ASP A 84 16.26 6.19 4.76
C ASP A 84 15.91 7.68 4.64
N ILE A 85 14.99 8.15 5.48
CA ILE A 85 14.39 9.47 5.38
C ILE A 85 14.60 10.23 6.67
N ASP A 86 15.04 11.51 6.57
CA ASP A 86 15.05 12.46 7.69
C ASP A 86 13.60 12.78 8.08
N ARG A 87 13.18 12.35 9.27
CA ARG A 87 11.78 12.52 9.71
C ARG A 87 11.41 13.97 10.02
N ASN A 88 12.39 14.88 10.20
CA ASN A 88 12.10 16.27 10.53
C ASN A 88 11.72 17.10 9.28
N ASN A 89 12.27 16.74 8.12
CA ASN A 89 12.12 17.56 6.92
C ASN A 89 11.77 16.78 5.64
N GLY A 90 11.62 15.43 5.74
CA GLY A 90 11.27 14.56 4.62
C GLY A 90 12.38 14.38 3.57
N LYS A 91 13.65 14.72 3.89
CA LYS A 91 14.76 14.54 2.96
C LYS A 91 15.12 13.05 2.84
N LEU A 92 15.19 12.54 1.62
CA LEU A 92 15.73 11.23 1.34
C LEU A 92 17.26 11.25 1.59
N LEU A 93 17.72 10.50 2.59
CA LEU A 93 19.13 10.40 3.00
C LEU A 93 19.85 9.29 2.26
N GLY A 94 19.17 8.19 1.97
CA GLY A 94 19.68 7.03 1.29
C GLY A 94 18.60 6.12 0.77
N LYS A 95 18.96 5.27 -0.18
CA LYS A 95 18.08 4.20 -0.66
C LYS A 95 18.87 2.99 -1.10
N GLN A 96 18.23 1.83 -1.00
CA GLN A 96 18.74 0.56 -1.48
C GLN A 96 17.60 -0.27 -2.04
N VAL A 97 17.73 -0.80 -3.27
CA VAL A 97 16.84 -1.84 -3.77
C VAL A 97 17.13 -3.11 -2.98
N VAL A 98 16.13 -3.63 -2.27
CA VAL A 98 16.27 -4.84 -1.43
C VAL A 98 15.68 -6.08 -2.08
N LEU A 99 14.70 -5.91 -2.98
CA LEU A 99 14.15 -7.02 -3.75
C LEU A 99 13.77 -6.57 -5.16
N GLU A 100 14.25 -7.30 -6.15
CA GLU A 100 13.82 -7.22 -7.55
C GLU A 100 13.55 -8.63 -8.07
N GLU A 101 12.36 -8.86 -8.60
CA GLU A 101 11.93 -10.11 -9.23
C GLU A 101 11.72 -9.87 -10.74
N THR A 102 11.43 -10.93 -11.49
CA THR A 102 11.08 -10.79 -12.92
C THR A 102 9.77 -10.06 -13.15
N CYS A 103 8.84 -10.15 -12.20
CA CYS A 103 7.55 -9.46 -12.20
C CYS A 103 7.61 -8.10 -11.49
N HIS A 104 6.52 -7.35 -11.61
CA HIS A 104 6.24 -6.16 -10.81
C HIS A 104 6.04 -6.55 -9.35
N LEU A 105 6.61 -5.77 -8.43
CA LEU A 105 6.44 -5.88 -6.99
C LEU A 105 5.90 -4.57 -6.42
N SER A 106 4.98 -4.67 -5.46
CA SER A 106 4.39 -3.56 -4.71
C SER A 106 4.01 -4.00 -3.30
N TYR A 107 3.39 -3.14 -2.53
CA TYR A 107 2.80 -3.41 -1.22
C TYR A 107 3.66 -4.32 -0.31
N PRO A 108 4.86 -3.90 0.11
CA PRO A 108 5.80 -4.72 0.86
C PRO A 108 5.40 -4.86 2.33
N PHE A 109 4.33 -5.62 2.61
CA PHE A 109 3.84 -5.84 3.96
C PHE A 109 4.97 -6.38 4.85
N TYR A 110 5.44 -5.55 5.79
CA TYR A 110 6.51 -5.92 6.71
C TYR A 110 5.94 -6.34 8.07
N ASP A 111 6.44 -7.48 8.57
CA ASP A 111 6.12 -8.02 9.88
C ASP A 111 7.35 -7.93 10.78
N GLU A 112 7.28 -7.10 11.82
CA GLU A 112 8.39 -6.84 12.75
C GLU A 112 8.72 -8.06 13.62
N VAL A 113 7.73 -8.89 13.93
CA VAL A 113 7.89 -10.04 14.84
C VAL A 113 8.68 -11.15 14.16
N SER A 114 8.29 -11.51 12.94
CA SER A 114 9.00 -12.52 12.15
C SER A 114 10.21 -11.96 11.40
N ARG A 115 10.33 -10.63 11.28
CA ARG A 115 11.33 -9.95 10.44
C ARG A 115 11.26 -10.39 8.99
N THR A 116 10.03 -10.50 8.49
CA THR A 116 9.76 -10.87 7.10
C THR A 116 8.99 -9.77 6.40
N PHE A 117 9.11 -9.70 5.09
CA PHE A 117 8.14 -8.96 4.30
C PHE A 117 7.56 -9.80 3.18
N THR A 118 6.32 -9.47 2.86
CA THR A 118 5.49 -10.21 1.92
C THR A 118 4.99 -9.22 0.88
N PRO A 119 5.73 -9.02 -0.23
CA PRO A 119 5.32 -8.07 -1.25
C PRO A 119 4.17 -8.64 -2.09
N GLU A 120 3.35 -7.78 -2.66
CA GLU A 120 2.52 -8.17 -3.78
C GLU A 120 3.42 -8.58 -4.95
N SER A 121 3.18 -9.78 -5.46
CA SER A 121 3.88 -10.35 -6.61
C SER A 121 2.90 -11.12 -7.51
N PHE A 122 1.72 -10.53 -7.76
CA PHE A 122 0.58 -11.17 -8.41
C PHE A 122 0.97 -11.99 -9.66
N ARG A 123 1.84 -11.46 -10.51
CA ARG A 123 2.26 -12.13 -11.75
C ARG A 123 3.15 -13.35 -11.55
N ASN A 124 3.68 -13.59 -10.36
CA ASN A 124 4.39 -14.83 -10.02
C ASN A 124 3.44 -16.02 -9.82
N GLY A 125 2.12 -15.76 -9.71
CA GLY A 125 1.10 -16.80 -9.55
C GLY A 125 1.08 -17.42 -8.15
N ASN A 126 1.84 -16.89 -7.20
CA ASN A 126 1.90 -17.36 -5.82
C ASN A 126 2.02 -16.19 -4.85
N TRP A 127 1.80 -16.47 -3.57
CA TRP A 127 2.03 -15.55 -2.47
C TRP A 127 3.25 -16.01 -1.68
N ALA A 128 4.26 -15.15 -1.58
CA ALA A 128 5.56 -15.50 -1.00
C ALA A 128 6.00 -14.47 0.04
N THR A 129 6.73 -14.95 1.07
CA THR A 129 7.40 -14.13 2.07
C THR A 129 8.92 -14.27 1.96
N TYR A 130 9.62 -13.27 2.49
CA TYR A 130 11.09 -13.18 2.47
C TYR A 130 11.60 -12.76 3.84
N ASP A 131 12.65 -13.38 4.33
CA ASP A 131 13.36 -12.89 5.52
C ASP A 131 14.13 -11.61 5.16
N PHE A 132 14.17 -10.66 6.09
CA PHE A 132 14.82 -9.38 5.88
C PHE A 132 15.59 -8.93 7.13
N ASP A 133 16.88 -8.73 6.99
CA ASP A 133 17.78 -8.32 8.08
C ASP A 133 18.02 -6.81 8.18
N GLY A 134 17.35 -6.02 7.33
CA GLY A 134 17.52 -4.57 7.21
C GLY A 134 18.55 -4.16 6.16
N LYS A 135 19.16 -5.12 5.47
CA LYS A 135 20.15 -4.87 4.41
C LYS A 135 19.86 -5.72 3.17
N GLN A 136 19.60 -7.00 3.36
CA GLN A 136 19.38 -7.93 2.27
C GLN A 136 18.21 -8.87 2.56
N VAL A 137 17.67 -9.38 1.47
CA VAL A 137 16.59 -10.36 1.47
C VAL A 137 17.19 -11.74 1.32
N CYS A 138 16.66 -12.69 2.08
CA CYS A 138 17.01 -14.10 1.96
C CYS A 138 15.77 -14.99 2.20
N ASN A 139 15.95 -16.30 2.05
CA ASN A 139 14.97 -17.32 2.42
C ASN A 139 13.54 -17.04 1.90
N LYS A 140 13.39 -16.96 0.57
CA LYS A 140 12.05 -16.93 -0.05
C LYS A 140 11.27 -18.20 0.33
N ARG A 141 10.06 -18.04 0.87
CA ARG A 141 9.12 -19.12 1.17
C ARG A 141 7.80 -18.84 0.47
N ILE A 142 7.26 -19.86 -0.19
CA ILE A 142 5.91 -19.80 -0.79
C ILE A 142 4.92 -20.09 0.34
N ILE A 143 4.01 -19.16 0.61
CA ILE A 143 2.94 -19.28 1.59
C ILE A 143 1.71 -19.93 0.97
N ALA A 144 1.41 -19.59 -0.28
CA ALA A 144 0.29 -20.19 -1.01
C ALA A 144 0.56 -20.21 -2.53
N ASP A 145 0.04 -21.25 -3.21
CA ASP A 145 0.16 -21.46 -4.66
C ASP A 145 -0.92 -20.69 -5.46
N PHE A 146 -1.34 -19.56 -4.92
CA PHE A 146 -2.25 -18.63 -5.59
C PHE A 146 -1.82 -17.19 -5.30
N PRO A 147 -2.05 -16.27 -6.26
CA PRO A 147 -1.67 -14.87 -6.09
C PRO A 147 -2.70 -14.11 -5.27
N LEU A 148 -2.22 -13.14 -4.49
CA LEU A 148 -3.04 -12.18 -3.76
C LEU A 148 -2.58 -10.76 -4.05
N ILE A 149 -3.51 -9.81 -4.01
CA ILE A 149 -3.25 -8.37 -4.15
C ILE A 149 -3.45 -7.71 -2.79
N ASP A 150 -2.49 -6.90 -2.37
CA ASP A 150 -2.45 -6.16 -1.10
C ASP A 150 -2.72 -7.08 0.11
N ALA A 151 -2.14 -8.27 0.10
CA ALA A 151 -2.32 -9.25 1.17
C ALA A 151 -1.87 -8.67 2.53
N THR A 152 -2.81 -8.60 3.46
CA THR A 152 -2.64 -7.99 4.78
C THR A 152 -2.92 -9.01 5.87
N PRO A 153 -1.90 -9.73 6.34
CA PRO A 153 -2.01 -10.67 7.45
C PRO A 153 -2.26 -9.94 8.78
N VAL A 154 -3.02 -10.57 9.65
CA VAL A 154 -3.23 -10.13 11.03
C VAL A 154 -3.55 -11.33 11.93
N GLU A 155 -3.00 -11.32 13.14
CA GLU A 155 -3.44 -12.22 14.20
C GLU A 155 -4.56 -11.58 15.00
N TYR A 156 -5.66 -12.31 15.16
CA TYR A 156 -6.79 -11.84 15.95
C TYR A 156 -7.49 -13.02 16.63
N ASN A 157 -7.68 -12.91 17.96
CA ASN A 157 -8.29 -13.96 18.80
C ASN A 157 -7.62 -15.35 18.62
N GLY A 158 -6.29 -15.38 18.55
CA GLY A 158 -5.50 -16.61 18.46
C GLY A 158 -5.54 -17.31 17.11
N LYS A 159 -6.01 -16.61 16.06
CA LYS A 159 -6.06 -17.13 14.69
C LYS A 159 -5.49 -16.11 13.70
N TRP A 160 -4.83 -16.59 12.67
CA TRP A 160 -4.31 -15.77 11.59
C TRP A 160 -5.37 -15.56 10.50
N TYR A 161 -5.55 -14.33 10.09
CA TYR A 161 -6.39 -13.94 8.97
C TYR A 161 -5.57 -13.16 7.95
N VAL A 162 -5.92 -13.29 6.67
CA VAL A 162 -5.36 -12.50 5.59
C VAL A 162 -6.51 -11.83 4.86
N PHE A 163 -6.49 -10.51 4.86
CA PHE A 163 -7.38 -9.69 4.02
C PHE A 163 -6.67 -9.40 2.70
N ALA A 164 -7.32 -9.63 1.58
CA ALA A 164 -6.73 -9.41 0.27
C ALA A 164 -7.79 -9.15 -0.79
N THR A 165 -7.36 -8.74 -1.98
CA THR A 165 -8.18 -8.74 -3.19
C THR A 165 -7.52 -9.60 -4.26
N ASN A 166 -8.20 -9.80 -5.41
CA ASN A 166 -7.64 -10.55 -6.53
C ASN A 166 -8.23 -10.07 -7.86
N GLN A 167 -7.56 -10.38 -8.96
CA GLN A 167 -8.09 -10.13 -10.31
C GLN A 167 -9.28 -11.06 -10.62
N PRO A 168 -10.27 -10.60 -11.41
CA PRO A 168 -10.37 -9.27 -12.05
C PRO A 168 -10.97 -8.19 -11.14
N HIS A 169 -11.33 -8.49 -9.90
CA HIS A 169 -12.04 -7.63 -8.96
C HIS A 169 -11.12 -7.02 -7.87
N ALA A 170 -9.92 -6.59 -8.27
CA ALA A 170 -8.90 -6.09 -7.35
C ALA A 170 -9.28 -4.84 -6.54
N LEU A 171 -10.31 -4.09 -6.96
CA LEU A 171 -10.74 -2.87 -6.28
C LEU A 171 -12.01 -3.04 -5.44
N ASP A 172 -12.84 -4.04 -5.74
CA ASP A 172 -14.21 -4.10 -5.23
C ASP A 172 -14.58 -5.41 -4.51
N GLU A 173 -13.80 -6.49 -4.60
CA GLU A 173 -14.06 -7.74 -3.90
C GLU A 173 -13.02 -8.03 -2.82
N LEU A 174 -13.48 -8.11 -1.56
CA LEU A 174 -12.65 -8.50 -0.43
C LEU A 174 -12.67 -10.01 -0.24
N LEU A 175 -11.48 -10.60 -0.16
CA LEU A 175 -11.25 -11.98 0.18
C LEU A 175 -10.63 -12.09 1.57
N ILE A 176 -11.02 -13.13 2.31
CA ILE A 176 -10.43 -13.50 3.59
C ILE A 176 -9.93 -14.94 3.50
N TYR A 177 -8.76 -15.16 4.06
CA TYR A 177 -8.19 -16.50 4.31
C TYR A 177 -7.86 -16.61 5.79
N HIS A 178 -7.88 -17.81 6.35
CA HIS A 178 -7.56 -18.03 7.76
C HIS A 178 -6.66 -19.23 7.96
N SER A 179 -5.90 -19.24 9.05
CA SER A 179 -5.00 -20.30 9.46
C SER A 179 -4.82 -20.30 10.98
N ASP A 180 -4.41 -21.44 11.55
CA ASP A 180 -3.93 -21.52 12.93
C ASP A 180 -2.46 -21.08 13.05
N HIS A 181 -1.76 -20.95 11.93
CA HIS A 181 -0.34 -20.60 11.88
C HIS A 181 -0.09 -19.39 10.96
N ARG A 182 0.93 -18.59 11.31
CA ARG A 182 1.32 -17.38 10.59
C ARG A 182 1.63 -17.62 9.10
N GLU A 183 2.30 -18.71 8.78
CA GLU A 183 2.70 -19.06 7.41
C GLU A 183 1.77 -20.09 6.76
N GLY A 184 0.58 -20.26 7.31
CA GLY A 184 -0.41 -21.18 6.78
C GLY A 184 -0.27 -22.64 7.25
N PRO A 185 -0.89 -23.59 6.58
CA PRO A 185 -1.66 -23.39 5.33
C PRO A 185 -2.92 -22.54 5.54
N PHE A 186 -3.22 -21.68 4.56
CA PHE A 186 -4.37 -20.79 4.60
C PHE A 186 -5.59 -21.39 3.91
N THR A 187 -6.71 -21.41 4.61
CA THR A 187 -8.01 -21.86 4.12
C THR A 187 -8.85 -20.65 3.69
N PRO A 188 -9.47 -20.64 2.50
CA PRO A 188 -10.35 -19.55 2.10
C PRO A 188 -11.62 -19.53 2.97
N HIS A 189 -12.06 -18.33 3.33
CA HIS A 189 -13.33 -18.12 4.00
C HIS A 189 -14.49 -18.59 3.10
N PRO A 190 -15.46 -19.38 3.59
CA PRO A 190 -16.51 -19.98 2.77
C PRO A 190 -17.45 -18.94 2.10
N GLY A 191 -17.53 -17.73 2.66
CA GLY A 191 -18.28 -16.61 2.10
C GLY A 191 -17.51 -15.75 1.09
N ASN A 192 -16.30 -16.14 0.67
CA ASN A 192 -15.53 -15.33 -0.29
C ASN A 192 -16.22 -15.17 -1.65
N PRO A 193 -16.25 -13.96 -2.23
CA PRO A 193 -15.81 -12.71 -1.63
C PRO A 193 -16.77 -12.23 -0.53
N VAL A 194 -16.21 -11.99 0.67
CA VAL A 194 -17.00 -11.61 1.86
C VAL A 194 -17.61 -10.21 1.76
N LYS A 195 -17.13 -9.41 0.83
CA LYS A 195 -17.60 -8.04 0.58
C LYS A 195 -17.37 -7.64 -0.87
N LYS A 196 -18.34 -6.88 -1.44
CA LYS A 196 -18.25 -6.32 -2.80
C LYS A 196 -18.54 -4.82 -2.75
N ARG A 197 -17.51 -4.02 -2.48
CA ARG A 197 -17.62 -2.57 -2.30
C ARG A 197 -16.33 -1.86 -2.71
N ILE A 198 -16.35 -1.10 -3.80
CA ILE A 198 -15.20 -0.34 -4.32
C ILE A 198 -14.63 0.67 -3.29
N LYS A 199 -15.46 1.11 -2.34
CA LYS A 199 -15.05 2.06 -1.29
C LYS A 199 -14.24 1.44 -0.16
N THR A 200 -14.35 0.12 0.09
CA THR A 200 -13.88 -0.43 1.36
C THR A 200 -13.40 -1.88 1.28
N SER A 201 -13.31 -2.47 0.07
CA SER A 201 -12.84 -3.85 -0.05
C SER A 201 -11.32 -3.96 -0.03
N ARG A 202 -10.62 -3.14 -0.83
CA ARG A 202 -9.18 -3.25 -1.00
C ARG A 202 -8.42 -2.79 0.25
N PRO A 203 -7.47 -3.60 0.80
CA PRO A 203 -6.60 -3.19 1.89
C PRO A 203 -5.75 -1.97 1.51
N GLY A 204 -5.38 -1.15 2.49
CA GLY A 204 -4.56 0.05 2.30
C GLY A 204 -3.51 0.22 3.40
N GLY A 205 -3.14 -0.84 4.11
CA GLY A 205 -2.17 -0.82 5.19
C GLY A 205 -2.42 -1.91 6.22
N LYS A 206 -1.59 -1.96 7.26
CA LYS A 206 -1.73 -2.94 8.35
C LYS A 206 -3.07 -2.79 9.08
N CYS A 207 -3.66 -3.92 9.44
CA CYS A 207 -4.72 -3.95 10.44
C CYS A 207 -4.13 -3.65 11.82
N PHE A 208 -4.95 -3.13 12.73
CA PHE A 208 -4.53 -2.88 14.11
C PHE A 208 -5.66 -3.18 15.10
N VAL A 209 -5.28 -3.46 16.34
CA VAL A 209 -6.23 -3.69 17.44
C VAL A 209 -6.19 -2.48 18.39
N HIS A 210 -7.36 -1.93 18.70
CA HIS A 210 -7.51 -0.88 19.68
C HIS A 210 -8.72 -1.19 20.58
N ASN A 211 -8.50 -1.17 21.91
CA ASN A 211 -9.53 -1.52 22.91
C ASN A 211 -10.24 -2.85 22.61
N GLY A 212 -9.47 -3.88 22.21
CA GLY A 212 -9.97 -5.21 21.91
C GLY A 212 -10.69 -5.36 20.56
N ASN A 213 -10.90 -4.28 19.81
CA ASN A 213 -11.53 -4.31 18.49
C ASN A 213 -10.47 -4.28 17.39
N LEU A 214 -10.70 -5.06 16.33
CA LEU A 214 -9.87 -5.06 15.12
C LEU A 214 -10.35 -3.98 14.15
N TYR A 215 -9.39 -3.27 13.56
CA TYR A 215 -9.61 -2.24 12.55
C TYR A 215 -8.81 -2.53 11.29
N ARG A 216 -9.41 -2.25 10.14
CA ARG A 216 -8.78 -2.36 8.83
C ARG A 216 -8.61 -0.97 8.22
N VAL A 217 -7.43 -0.69 7.68
CA VAL A 217 -7.17 0.46 6.81
C VAL A 217 -7.52 0.05 5.38
N VAL A 218 -8.38 0.82 4.71
CA VAL A 218 -8.93 0.44 3.40
C VAL A 218 -8.89 1.59 2.40
N GLN A 219 -8.80 1.24 1.11
CA GLN A 219 -8.82 2.17 0.00
C GLN A 219 -10.25 2.43 -0.48
N ASP A 220 -10.56 3.69 -0.82
CA ASP A 220 -11.71 4.07 -1.63
C ASP A 220 -11.23 4.44 -3.05
N SER A 221 -11.70 3.72 -4.03
CA SER A 221 -11.35 3.91 -5.44
C SER A 221 -12.58 4.28 -6.30
N THR A 222 -13.58 4.92 -5.70
CA THR A 222 -14.88 5.20 -6.36
C THR A 222 -14.76 6.06 -7.61
N SER A 223 -14.03 7.18 -7.54
CA SER A 223 -13.88 8.10 -8.68
C SER A 223 -12.57 7.86 -9.43
N ARG A 224 -11.55 7.39 -8.72
CA ARG A 224 -10.22 7.02 -9.25
C ARG A 224 -9.53 6.03 -8.34
N TYR A 225 -8.56 5.30 -8.87
CA TYR A 225 -7.70 4.45 -8.07
C TYR A 225 -7.00 5.24 -6.95
N GLY A 226 -7.15 4.80 -5.70
CA GLY A 226 -6.51 5.42 -4.56
C GLY A 226 -6.98 6.86 -4.28
N GLU A 227 -8.27 7.13 -4.43
CA GLU A 227 -8.84 8.47 -4.23
C GLU A 227 -8.72 8.94 -2.79
N THR A 228 -9.06 8.06 -1.84
CA THR A 228 -9.00 8.34 -0.40
C THR A 228 -8.99 7.04 0.39
N MET A 229 -8.93 7.14 1.71
CA MET A 229 -8.87 5.99 2.62
C MET A 229 -9.85 6.13 3.77
N HIS A 230 -10.21 4.98 4.33
CA HIS A 230 -11.07 4.87 5.49
C HIS A 230 -10.51 3.86 6.48
N ILE A 231 -11.01 3.92 7.72
CA ILE A 231 -10.81 2.90 8.73
C ILE A 231 -12.15 2.21 8.98
N MET A 232 -12.15 0.89 8.80
CA MET A 232 -13.28 0.03 9.09
C MET A 232 -13.09 -0.63 10.44
N LYS A 233 -14.13 -0.67 11.26
CA LYS A 233 -14.19 -1.48 12.48
C LYS A 233 -14.75 -2.85 12.11
N VAL A 234 -13.99 -3.89 12.36
CA VAL A 234 -14.47 -5.27 12.21
C VAL A 234 -15.38 -5.59 13.38
N THR A 235 -16.65 -5.85 13.10
CA THR A 235 -17.68 -6.15 14.12
C THR A 235 -17.82 -7.65 14.34
N GLU A 236 -17.47 -8.47 13.35
CA GLU A 236 -17.45 -9.92 13.45
C GLU A 236 -16.33 -10.49 12.56
N LEU A 237 -15.54 -11.41 13.11
CA LEU A 237 -14.51 -12.14 12.36
C LEU A 237 -14.33 -13.54 12.95
N SER A 238 -14.65 -14.53 12.15
CA SER A 238 -14.41 -15.93 12.43
C SER A 238 -14.01 -16.66 11.13
N PRO A 239 -13.64 -17.94 11.16
CA PRO A 239 -13.42 -18.72 9.95
C PRO A 239 -14.61 -18.80 8.97
N THR A 240 -15.82 -18.46 9.43
CA THR A 240 -17.07 -18.62 8.67
C THR A 240 -17.94 -17.38 8.61
N THR A 241 -17.65 -16.35 9.41
CA THR A 241 -18.43 -15.12 9.49
C THR A 241 -17.55 -13.89 9.40
N PHE A 242 -18.05 -12.85 8.75
CA PHE A 242 -17.38 -11.55 8.66
C PHE A 242 -18.39 -10.42 8.55
N SER A 243 -18.21 -9.39 9.36
CA SER A 243 -18.88 -8.10 9.20
C SER A 243 -17.98 -6.94 9.65
N GLU A 244 -18.17 -5.79 9.05
CA GLU A 244 -17.47 -4.56 9.41
C GLU A 244 -18.34 -3.33 9.13
N GLU A 245 -18.06 -2.24 9.83
CA GLU A 245 -18.70 -0.95 9.66
C GLU A 245 -17.66 0.17 9.49
N LEU A 246 -18.06 1.27 8.86
CA LEU A 246 -17.21 2.45 8.77
C LEU A 246 -16.99 3.04 10.16
N PHE A 247 -15.72 3.17 10.57
CA PHE A 247 -15.37 3.85 11.80
C PHE A 247 -15.04 5.32 11.55
N CYS A 248 -14.06 5.63 10.66
CA CYS A 248 -13.75 7.02 10.34
C CYS A 248 -13.17 7.18 8.92
N HIS A 249 -13.22 8.41 8.46
CA HIS A 249 -12.54 8.85 7.24
C HIS A 249 -11.12 9.30 7.55
N LEU A 250 -10.23 9.19 6.57
CA LEU A 250 -8.88 9.75 6.62
C LEU A 250 -8.79 10.95 5.67
N GLU A 251 -8.10 12.00 6.09
CA GLU A 251 -7.90 13.22 5.30
C GLU A 251 -6.48 13.73 5.46
N ILE A 252 -5.83 14.08 4.35
CA ILE A 252 -4.55 14.79 4.39
C ILE A 252 -4.84 16.28 4.54
N GLU A 253 -4.39 16.84 5.68
CA GLU A 253 -4.58 18.25 6.01
C GLU A 253 -3.70 19.13 5.15
N ASN A 254 -3.66 19.65 4.23
CA ASN A 254 -2.72 20.35 3.32
C ASN A 254 -1.96 19.41 2.39
N PRO A 255 -2.64 18.74 1.45
CA PRO A 255 -2.01 17.76 0.56
C PRO A 255 -0.96 18.38 -0.39
N GLY A 256 -0.90 19.71 -0.52
CA GLY A 256 0.14 20.41 -1.27
C GLY A 256 0.23 19.98 -2.72
N LYS A 257 1.34 19.35 -3.07
CA LYS A 257 1.61 18.87 -4.45
C LYS A 257 0.90 17.55 -4.80
N PHE A 258 0.30 16.84 -3.83
CA PHE A 258 -0.31 15.52 -4.00
C PHE A 258 -1.79 15.51 -3.61
N PRO A 259 -2.64 16.34 -4.29
CA PRO A 259 -4.02 16.54 -3.89
C PRO A 259 -5.01 15.52 -4.47
N LEU A 260 -4.54 14.53 -5.24
CA LEU A 260 -5.45 13.72 -6.04
C LEU A 260 -5.79 12.37 -5.41
N GLY A 261 -5.20 12.03 -4.28
CA GLY A 261 -5.51 10.83 -3.54
C GLY A 261 -4.34 10.28 -2.71
N PHE A 262 -4.62 9.23 -1.96
CA PHE A 262 -3.66 8.42 -1.19
C PHE A 262 -4.27 7.05 -0.95
N HIS A 263 -3.46 5.99 -0.91
CA HIS A 263 -4.02 4.63 -0.88
C HIS A 263 -3.31 3.67 0.07
N THR A 264 -2.21 4.10 0.72
CA THR A 264 -1.54 3.30 1.73
C THR A 264 -1.22 4.15 2.95
N LEU A 265 -1.54 3.61 4.14
CA LEU A 265 -1.20 4.19 5.44
C LEU A 265 -0.67 3.10 6.36
N ASN A 266 0.49 3.35 6.95
CA ASN A 266 1.04 2.55 8.04
C ASN A 266 1.58 3.45 9.15
N PHE A 267 1.64 2.94 10.37
CA PHE A 267 2.10 3.69 11.53
C PHE A 267 2.89 2.81 12.50
N ALA A 268 3.75 3.44 13.28
CA ALA A 268 4.47 2.85 14.40
C ALA A 268 4.82 3.97 15.38
N ASP A 269 4.59 3.75 16.66
CA ASP A 269 4.85 4.71 17.73
C ASP A 269 4.23 6.09 17.45
N ASP A 270 5.06 7.14 17.38
CA ASP A 270 4.70 8.53 17.10
C ASP A 270 4.87 8.92 15.62
N PHE A 271 4.76 7.96 14.73
CA PHE A 271 5.07 8.16 13.30
C PHE A 271 4.04 7.48 12.39
N ILE A 272 3.60 8.21 11.37
CA ILE A 272 2.72 7.69 10.30
C ILE A 272 3.42 7.90 8.97
N VAL A 273 3.28 6.93 8.09
CA VAL A 273 3.66 7.06 6.68
C VAL A 273 2.46 6.80 5.79
N ILE A 274 2.35 7.62 4.76
CA ILE A 274 1.34 7.50 3.71
C ILE A 274 2.00 7.62 2.34
N ASP A 275 1.26 7.32 1.29
CA ASP A 275 1.59 7.83 -0.04
C ASP A 275 0.61 8.93 -0.47
N GLY A 276 0.91 9.60 -1.58
CA GLY A 276 0.04 10.63 -2.14
C GLY A 276 0.19 10.70 -3.65
N PHE A 277 -0.89 11.00 -4.33
CA PHE A 277 -1.00 10.98 -5.79
C PHE A 277 -1.11 12.38 -6.40
N ARG A 278 -0.42 12.56 -7.52
CA ARG A 278 -0.58 13.71 -8.41
C ARG A 278 -0.43 13.33 -9.87
N GLU A 279 -0.87 14.20 -10.73
CA GLU A 279 -0.59 14.14 -12.17
C GLU A 279 0.25 15.35 -12.60
N GLN A 280 1.31 15.11 -13.36
CA GLN A 280 2.15 16.21 -13.86
C GLN A 280 2.74 15.91 -15.25
N MET A 281 3.21 16.97 -15.92
CA MET A 281 4.02 16.84 -17.12
C MET A 281 5.38 16.24 -16.77
N ARG A 282 5.81 15.26 -17.55
CA ARG A 282 7.12 14.62 -17.42
C ARG A 282 8.01 14.92 -18.62
N PRO A 283 9.34 14.78 -18.52
CA PRO A 283 10.23 14.90 -19.67
C PRO A 283 9.74 14.06 -20.86
N PHE A 284 10.00 14.53 -22.07
CA PHE A 284 9.47 13.92 -23.31
C PHE A 284 9.74 12.41 -23.39
N PHE A 285 10.91 11.94 -22.99
CA PHE A 285 11.24 10.50 -23.05
C PHE A 285 10.34 9.65 -22.17
N VAL A 286 9.96 10.12 -20.96
CA VAL A 286 9.03 9.41 -20.08
C VAL A 286 7.62 9.43 -20.68
N THR A 287 7.18 10.61 -21.15
CA THR A 287 5.88 10.78 -21.80
C THR A 287 5.79 9.90 -23.06
N TYR A 288 6.86 9.81 -23.84
CA TYR A 288 6.94 8.92 -25.00
C TYR A 288 6.74 7.46 -24.59
N ILE A 289 7.49 6.97 -23.62
CA ILE A 289 7.41 5.57 -23.18
C ILE A 289 6.02 5.24 -22.61
N VAL A 290 5.47 6.09 -21.76
CA VAL A 290 4.23 5.80 -21.02
C VAL A 290 2.98 6.02 -21.88
N LYS A 291 2.95 7.07 -22.68
CA LYS A 291 1.74 7.51 -23.41
C LYS A 291 1.78 7.26 -24.90
N ILE A 292 2.91 7.54 -25.55
CA ILE A 292 3.01 7.55 -27.03
C ILE A 292 3.32 6.16 -27.57
N ARG A 293 4.35 5.51 -27.05
CA ARG A 293 4.78 4.18 -27.50
C ARG A 293 3.68 3.10 -27.48
N PRO A 294 2.83 2.98 -26.43
CA PRO A 294 1.73 2.02 -26.43
C PRO A 294 0.71 2.28 -27.55
N ILE A 295 0.42 3.56 -27.84
CA ILE A 295 -0.48 3.95 -28.94
C ILE A 295 0.13 3.54 -30.28
N LEU A 296 1.41 3.87 -30.52
CA LEU A 296 2.10 3.49 -31.75
C LEU A 296 2.16 1.97 -31.92
N LYS A 297 2.46 1.22 -30.87
CA LYS A 297 2.41 -0.25 -30.91
C LYS A 297 1.06 -0.78 -31.32
N LYS A 298 -0.04 -0.21 -30.78
CA LYS A 298 -1.41 -0.59 -31.14
C LYS A 298 -1.75 -0.26 -32.60
N ILE A 299 -1.36 0.93 -33.09
CA ILE A 299 -1.63 1.38 -34.48
C ILE A 299 -0.84 0.52 -35.48
N PHE A 300 0.45 0.31 -35.22
CA PHE A 300 1.36 -0.36 -36.17
C PHE A 300 1.49 -1.87 -35.92
N LYS A 301 0.69 -2.45 -34.99
CA LYS A 301 0.76 -3.87 -34.59
C LYS A 301 2.19 -4.36 -34.31
N LEU A 302 3.05 -3.48 -33.80
CA LEU A 302 4.42 -3.80 -33.43
C LEU A 302 4.43 -4.63 -32.13
N LYS A 303 5.21 -5.71 -32.12
CA LYS A 303 5.41 -6.55 -30.92
C LYS A 303 6.29 -5.86 -29.87
#